data_5aea51fec5e0930032b22e4ac4290b73
#
_entry.id   5aea51fec5e0930032b22e4ac4290b73
#
_cell.length_a   1.000
_cell.length_b   1.000
_cell.length_c   1.000
_cell.angle_alpha   90.00
_cell.angle_beta   90.00
_cell.angle_gamma   90.00
#
_symmetry.space_group_name_H-M   'P 1'
#
loop_
_entity.id
_entity.type
_entity.pdbx_description
1 polymer ?
#
loop_
_entity_poly.entity_id
_entity_poly.type
_entity_poly.pdbx_seq_one_letter_code
_entity_poly.pdbx_strand_id
1 'polypeptide(L)'
;MSETIDIKPQDADPASAGFSPSRLNDAVAFAQAHEINWSRDINDQLGKGEFEPPPWNEVLGPTTPRGGPAGLIMRHGKVAASWGDTDRADMTFSIAKSYLAILTGIAIGDGLIAHVDEPVAKTALDDHFTSTQN
;
A
#
# COMPACT_ATOMS: atom_id res chain seq x y z
N MET A 1 -25.52 15.73 -2.55
CA MET A 1 -24.17 15.92 -3.14
C MET A 1 -23.19 15.70 -1.99
N SER A 2 -22.41 14.63 -2.04
CA SER A 2 -21.35 14.37 -1.03
C SER A 2 -20.22 15.33 -1.33
N GLU A 3 -19.89 16.24 -0.40
CA GLU A 3 -18.65 17.00 -0.45
C GLU A 3 -17.49 16.01 -0.36
N THR A 4 -16.72 15.95 -1.42
CA THR A 4 -15.45 15.21 -1.38
C THR A 4 -14.51 15.98 -0.46
N ILE A 5 -14.26 15.47 0.72
CA ILE A 5 -13.26 16.03 1.63
C ILE A 5 -11.88 15.72 1.03
N ASP A 6 -11.25 16.71 0.41
CA ASP A 6 -9.86 16.59 -0.05
C ASP A 6 -8.92 16.64 1.16
N ILE A 7 -8.64 15.49 1.73
CA ILE A 7 -7.72 15.35 2.88
C ILE A 7 -6.29 15.21 2.31
N LYS A 8 -5.73 16.27 1.75
CA LYS A 8 -4.29 16.29 1.46
C LYS A 8 -3.52 16.60 2.75
N PRO A 9 -2.55 15.74 3.15
CA PRO A 9 -1.69 16.05 4.27
C PRO A 9 -0.97 17.37 4.04
N GLN A 10 -0.93 18.23 5.05
CA GLN A 10 -0.21 19.50 4.97
C GLN A 10 1.30 19.28 5.10
N ASP A 11 2.07 20.03 4.33
CA ASP A 11 3.52 20.06 4.47
C ASP A 11 3.93 20.73 5.79
N ALA A 12 4.99 20.23 6.40
CA ALA A 12 5.60 20.82 7.58
C ALA A 12 7.10 21.00 7.38
N ASP A 13 7.65 22.07 7.95
CA ASP A 13 9.09 22.17 8.10
C ASP A 13 9.63 20.98 8.91
N PRO A 14 10.64 20.25 8.41
CA PRO A 14 11.16 19.06 9.08
C PRO A 14 11.59 19.29 10.53
N ALA A 15 12.23 20.44 10.83
CA ALA A 15 12.66 20.75 12.19
C ALA A 15 11.46 20.95 13.12
N SER A 16 10.42 21.64 12.66
CA SER A 16 9.17 21.83 13.42
C SER A 16 8.43 20.53 13.66
N ALA A 17 8.57 19.57 12.77
CA ALA A 17 8.06 18.19 12.93
C ALA A 17 8.94 17.32 13.84
N GLY A 18 10.05 17.85 14.38
CA GLY A 18 10.95 17.18 15.29
C GLY A 18 11.94 16.23 14.61
N PHE A 19 12.23 16.44 13.33
CA PHE A 19 13.31 15.77 12.62
C PHE A 19 14.59 16.61 12.61
N SER A 20 15.74 15.95 12.52
CA SER A 20 16.98 16.60 12.06
C SER A 20 16.92 16.73 10.56
N PRO A 21 16.91 17.96 9.98
CA PRO A 21 16.79 18.14 8.53
C PRO A 21 17.89 17.41 7.74
N SER A 22 19.14 17.42 8.23
CA SER A 22 20.25 16.72 7.57
C SER A 22 20.02 15.21 7.52
N ARG A 23 19.65 14.59 8.66
CA ARG A 23 19.39 13.14 8.71
C ARG A 23 18.17 12.74 7.89
N LEU A 24 17.17 13.61 7.83
CA LEU A 24 16.00 13.38 6.98
C LEU A 24 16.40 13.38 5.49
N ASN A 25 17.22 14.36 5.07
CA ASN A 25 17.74 14.41 3.71
C ASN A 25 18.61 13.19 3.39
N ASP A 26 19.45 12.73 4.32
CA ASP A 26 20.26 11.51 4.16
C ASP A 26 19.36 10.28 3.96
N ALA A 27 18.27 10.17 4.73
CA ALA A 27 17.30 9.07 4.60
C ALA A 27 16.57 9.10 3.25
N VAL A 28 16.18 10.27 2.76
CA VAL A 28 15.56 10.42 1.43
C VAL A 28 16.55 10.04 0.33
N ALA A 29 17.79 10.56 0.41
CA ALA A 29 18.84 10.24 -0.55
C ALA A 29 19.15 8.72 -0.56
N PHE A 30 19.19 8.10 0.61
CA PHE A 30 19.37 6.65 0.73
C PHE A 30 18.22 5.90 0.04
N ALA A 31 16.96 6.26 0.31
CA ALA A 31 15.81 5.61 -0.29
C ALA A 31 15.82 5.71 -1.83
N GLN A 32 16.19 6.89 -2.37
CA GLN A 32 16.28 7.09 -3.82
C GLN A 32 17.42 6.29 -4.46
N ALA A 33 18.54 6.12 -3.76
CA ALA A 33 19.71 5.40 -4.25
C ALA A 33 19.55 3.87 -4.18
N HIS A 34 18.60 3.37 -3.40
CA HIS A 34 18.43 1.93 -3.14
C HIS A 34 17.10 1.41 -3.71
N GLU A 35 16.73 1.86 -4.92
CA GLU A 35 15.62 1.25 -5.65
C GLU A 35 15.91 -0.24 -5.88
N ILE A 36 14.87 -1.06 -5.72
CA ILE A 36 14.98 -2.49 -6.04
C ILE A 36 15.39 -2.68 -7.52
N ASN A 37 16.33 -3.58 -7.76
CA ASN A 37 16.82 -3.90 -9.11
C ASN A 37 15.88 -4.84 -9.88
N TRP A 38 14.59 -4.56 -9.83
CA TRP A 38 13.57 -5.25 -10.61
C TRP A 38 13.19 -4.43 -11.83
N SER A 39 12.88 -5.10 -12.94
CA SER A 39 12.29 -4.41 -14.08
C SER A 39 11.05 -3.61 -13.64
N ARG A 40 10.89 -2.44 -14.23
CA ARG A 40 9.66 -1.67 -14.04
C ARG A 40 8.48 -2.29 -14.79
N ASP A 41 8.74 -3.06 -15.83
CA ASP A 41 7.72 -3.90 -16.48
C ASP A 41 7.62 -5.23 -15.74
N ILE A 42 6.43 -5.51 -15.20
CA ILE A 42 6.17 -6.76 -14.46
C ILE A 42 6.32 -7.99 -15.34
N ASN A 43 6.03 -7.89 -16.64
CA ASN A 43 6.16 -9.02 -17.56
C ASN A 43 7.63 -9.42 -17.75
N ASP A 44 8.53 -8.43 -17.84
CA ASP A 44 9.97 -8.69 -17.90
C ASP A 44 10.45 -9.37 -16.61
N GLN A 45 9.92 -8.95 -15.46
CA GLN A 45 10.32 -9.50 -14.17
C GLN A 45 9.82 -10.94 -14.00
N LEU A 46 8.57 -11.22 -14.37
CA LEU A 46 8.00 -12.57 -14.36
C LEU A 46 8.74 -13.52 -15.31
N GLY A 47 9.18 -13.01 -16.47
CA GLY A 47 9.94 -13.77 -17.45
C GLY A 47 11.28 -14.31 -16.94
N LYS A 48 11.81 -13.78 -15.81
CA LYS A 48 13.03 -14.29 -15.17
C LYS A 48 12.83 -15.60 -14.40
N GLY A 49 11.58 -16.01 -14.17
CA GLY A 49 11.25 -17.24 -13.45
C GLY A 49 11.55 -17.22 -11.94
N GLU A 50 11.65 -16.03 -11.36
CA GLU A 50 11.95 -15.82 -9.93
C GLU A 50 10.70 -15.82 -9.04
N PHE A 51 9.52 -15.98 -9.64
CA PHE A 51 8.22 -15.97 -8.96
C PHE A 51 7.60 -17.38 -8.90
N GLU A 52 6.36 -17.41 -8.39
CA GLU A 52 5.56 -18.62 -8.33
C GLU A 52 5.44 -19.30 -9.72
N PRO A 53 5.34 -20.63 -9.76
CA PRO A 53 5.16 -21.34 -11.03
C PRO A 53 3.77 -21.08 -11.65
N PRO A 54 3.56 -21.36 -12.94
CA PRO A 54 2.23 -21.33 -13.53
C PRO A 54 1.22 -22.23 -12.75
N PRO A 55 -0.05 -21.82 -12.65
CA PRO A 55 -0.64 -20.62 -13.23
C PRO A 55 -0.52 -19.36 -12.34
N TRP A 56 0.12 -19.43 -11.20
CA TRP A 56 0.16 -18.37 -10.17
C TRP A 56 0.98 -17.13 -10.57
N ASN A 57 1.83 -17.27 -11.59
CA ASN A 57 2.62 -16.19 -12.17
C ASN A 57 1.96 -15.53 -13.39
N GLU A 58 0.72 -15.91 -13.72
CA GLU A 58 0.02 -15.32 -14.86
C GLU A 58 -0.50 -13.93 -14.54
N VAL A 59 -0.27 -12.98 -15.44
CA VAL A 59 -0.81 -11.64 -15.37
C VAL A 59 -2.23 -11.61 -15.90
N LEU A 60 -3.19 -11.33 -15.03
CA LEU A 60 -4.61 -11.28 -15.39
C LEU A 60 -5.04 -9.83 -15.62
N GLY A 61 -4.84 -9.31 -16.80
CA GLY A 61 -5.28 -7.98 -17.20
C GLY A 61 -4.16 -7.07 -17.68
N PRO A 62 -4.49 -5.82 -18.04
CA PRO A 62 -3.51 -4.87 -18.55
C PRO A 62 -2.55 -4.42 -17.46
N THR A 63 -1.28 -4.28 -17.81
CA THR A 63 -0.24 -3.73 -16.95
C THR A 63 0.43 -2.55 -17.62
N THR A 64 0.98 -1.65 -16.80
CA THR A 64 1.87 -0.57 -17.23
C THR A 64 3.15 -0.63 -16.39
N PRO A 65 4.29 -0.22 -16.95
CA PRO A 65 5.52 -0.13 -16.16
C PRO A 65 5.32 0.75 -14.91
N ARG A 66 5.83 0.29 -13.77
CA ARG A 66 5.78 1.06 -12.52
C ARG A 66 6.61 2.34 -12.60
N GLY A 67 6.30 3.30 -11.76
CA GLY A 67 7.08 4.52 -11.58
C GLY A 67 8.46 4.28 -10.97
N GLY A 68 9.23 5.35 -10.87
CA GLY A 68 10.48 5.38 -10.11
C GLY A 68 10.23 5.44 -8.59
N PRO A 69 11.31 5.48 -7.79
CA PRO A 69 11.20 5.59 -6.34
C PRO A 69 10.40 6.83 -5.95
N ALA A 70 9.37 6.63 -5.16
CA ALA A 70 8.56 7.69 -4.60
C ALA A 70 8.27 7.41 -3.13
N GLY A 71 8.05 8.43 -2.33
CA GLY A 71 7.71 8.24 -0.93
C GLY A 71 7.33 9.50 -0.20
N LEU A 72 6.76 9.28 0.97
CA LEU A 72 6.36 10.30 1.93
C LEU A 72 6.91 9.95 3.31
N ILE A 73 7.41 10.94 4.03
CA ILE A 73 7.70 10.82 5.46
C ILE A 73 6.75 11.73 6.21
N MET A 74 5.93 11.13 7.06
CA MET A 74 4.91 11.84 7.81
C MET A 74 5.17 11.76 9.31
N ARG A 75 4.83 12.83 10.02
CA ARG A 75 4.79 12.84 11.48
C ARG A 75 3.66 13.74 11.97
N HIS A 76 2.89 13.27 12.94
CA HIS A 76 1.73 13.99 13.49
C HIS A 76 0.73 14.47 12.41
N GLY A 77 0.48 13.62 11.38
CA GLY A 77 -0.44 13.92 10.29
C GLY A 77 0.07 14.92 9.24
N LYS A 78 1.34 15.36 9.33
CA LYS A 78 1.95 16.30 8.40
C LYS A 78 3.09 15.65 7.62
N VAL A 79 3.28 16.07 6.37
CA VAL A 79 4.37 15.61 5.50
C VAL A 79 5.62 16.40 5.81
N ALA A 80 6.66 15.73 6.29
CA ALA A 80 7.97 16.31 6.56
C ALA A 80 8.94 16.20 5.38
N ALA A 81 8.75 15.22 4.51
CA ALA A 81 9.47 15.08 3.25
C ALA A 81 8.64 14.28 2.24
N SER A 82 8.83 14.59 0.96
CA SER A 82 8.28 13.84 -0.17
C SER A 82 9.29 13.79 -1.30
N TRP A 83 9.26 12.72 -2.08
CA TRP A 83 10.09 12.59 -3.29
C TRP A 83 9.42 11.72 -4.32
N GLY A 84 9.80 11.89 -5.60
CA GLY A 84 9.23 11.18 -6.73
C GLY A 84 7.78 11.59 -7.01
N ASP A 85 7.11 10.78 -7.83
CA ASP A 85 5.69 10.98 -8.18
C ASP A 85 4.78 10.23 -7.19
N THR A 86 4.39 10.91 -6.12
CA THR A 86 3.55 10.34 -5.04
C THR A 86 2.08 10.26 -5.41
N ASP A 87 1.65 10.91 -6.46
CA ASP A 87 0.25 10.88 -6.95
C ASP A 87 0.03 9.77 -8.00
N ARG A 88 1.10 9.10 -8.42
CA ARG A 88 1.03 8.04 -9.40
C ARG A 88 0.35 6.79 -8.82
N ALA A 89 -0.63 6.27 -9.56
CA ALA A 89 -1.21 4.97 -9.26
C ALA A 89 -0.31 3.86 -9.82
N ASP A 90 0.19 3.01 -8.95
CA ASP A 90 1.01 1.83 -9.28
C ASP A 90 0.43 0.56 -8.64
N MET A 91 0.93 -0.60 -9.09
CA MET A 91 0.55 -1.88 -8.52
C MET A 91 1.02 -1.97 -7.06
N THR A 92 0.09 -2.22 -6.15
CA THR A 92 0.33 -2.17 -4.71
C THR A 92 0.86 -3.47 -4.13
N PHE A 93 0.79 -4.59 -4.88
CA PHE A 93 1.16 -5.91 -4.37
C PHE A 93 0.53 -6.18 -2.99
N SER A 94 1.31 -6.70 -2.05
CA SER A 94 0.82 -7.04 -0.70
C SER A 94 0.41 -5.85 0.17
N ILE A 95 0.69 -4.61 -0.23
CA ILE A 95 0.13 -3.42 0.43
C ILE A 95 -1.41 -3.44 0.37
N ALA A 96 -2.00 -4.13 -0.63
CA ALA A 96 -3.43 -4.38 -0.68
C ALA A 96 -4.00 -4.99 0.62
N LYS A 97 -3.21 -5.78 1.36
CA LYS A 97 -3.61 -6.34 2.66
C LYS A 97 -3.77 -5.26 3.74
N SER A 98 -2.94 -4.23 3.69
CA SER A 98 -3.07 -3.07 4.59
C SER A 98 -4.35 -2.27 4.29
N TYR A 99 -4.69 -2.11 3.02
CA TYR A 99 -5.96 -1.49 2.63
C TYR A 99 -7.16 -2.33 3.11
N LEU A 100 -7.08 -3.66 2.96
CA LEU A 100 -8.12 -4.56 3.44
C LEU A 100 -8.31 -4.44 4.96
N ALA A 101 -7.22 -4.34 5.73
CA ALA A 101 -7.29 -4.15 7.18
C ALA A 101 -7.99 -2.83 7.56
N ILE A 102 -7.71 -1.74 6.83
CA ILE A 102 -8.36 -0.44 7.04
C ILE A 102 -9.87 -0.55 6.69
N LEU A 103 -10.21 -1.16 5.56
CA LEU A 103 -11.61 -1.37 5.15
C LEU A 103 -12.38 -2.23 6.16
N THR A 104 -11.74 -3.25 6.71
CA THR A 104 -12.32 -4.07 7.78
C THR A 104 -12.61 -3.22 9.02
N GLY A 105 -11.68 -2.33 9.41
CA GLY A 105 -11.90 -1.40 10.51
C GLY A 105 -13.09 -0.45 10.28
N ILE A 106 -13.27 0.04 9.06
CA ILE A 106 -14.44 0.85 8.67
C ILE A 106 -15.72 0.01 8.77
N ALA A 107 -15.72 -1.21 8.23
CA ALA A 107 -16.88 -2.11 8.29
C ALA A 107 -17.30 -2.45 9.73
N ILE A 108 -16.35 -2.57 10.66
CA ILE A 108 -16.64 -2.72 12.09
C ILE A 108 -17.23 -1.42 12.64
N GLY A 109 -16.66 -0.27 12.29
CA GLY A 109 -17.19 1.04 12.72
C GLY A 109 -18.64 1.30 12.25
N ASP A 110 -18.97 0.81 11.06
CA ASP A 110 -20.31 0.90 10.48
C ASP A 110 -21.29 -0.22 10.95
N GLY A 111 -20.80 -1.14 11.81
CA GLY A 111 -21.60 -2.24 12.34
C GLY A 111 -21.89 -3.38 11.35
N LEU A 112 -21.18 -3.43 10.22
CA LEU A 112 -21.30 -4.50 9.23
C LEU A 112 -20.59 -5.78 9.69
N ILE A 113 -19.56 -5.65 10.53
CA ILE A 113 -18.84 -6.72 11.23
C ILE A 113 -18.96 -6.40 12.72
N ALA A 114 -19.37 -7.39 13.52
CA ALA A 114 -19.67 -7.13 14.94
C ALA A 114 -18.43 -6.78 15.77
N HIS A 115 -17.31 -7.46 15.53
CA HIS A 115 -16.03 -7.22 16.21
C HIS A 115 -14.88 -7.95 15.47
N VAL A 116 -13.64 -7.61 15.82
CA VAL A 116 -12.42 -8.14 15.17
C VAL A 116 -12.24 -9.66 15.31
N ASP A 117 -12.82 -10.27 16.35
CA ASP A 117 -12.75 -11.71 16.60
C ASP A 117 -13.94 -12.46 15.99
N GLU A 118 -14.77 -11.80 15.18
CA GLU A 118 -15.88 -12.47 14.54
C GLU A 118 -15.36 -13.48 13.49
N PRO A 119 -15.81 -14.74 13.53
CA PRO A 119 -15.43 -15.73 12.53
C PRO A 119 -15.82 -15.29 11.12
N VAL A 120 -14.90 -15.37 10.16
CA VAL A 120 -15.12 -15.01 8.76
C VAL A 120 -16.34 -15.71 8.16
N ALA A 121 -16.61 -16.94 8.58
CA ALA A 121 -17.78 -17.72 8.15
C ALA A 121 -19.14 -17.01 8.39
N LYS A 122 -19.20 -16.04 9.29
CA LYS A 122 -20.46 -15.29 9.54
C LYS A 122 -20.69 -14.17 8.52
N THR A 123 -19.63 -13.66 7.92
CA THR A 123 -19.66 -12.53 6.99
C THR A 123 -19.31 -12.91 5.56
N ALA A 124 -18.68 -14.09 5.36
CA ALA A 124 -18.38 -14.59 4.02
C ALA A 124 -19.66 -14.93 3.25
N LEU A 125 -19.67 -14.56 1.98
CA LEU A 125 -20.81 -14.79 1.07
C LEU A 125 -20.75 -16.14 0.37
N ASP A 126 -19.74 -16.97 0.68
CA ASP A 126 -19.55 -18.27 0.08
C ASP A 126 -19.37 -19.35 1.17
N ASP A 127 -19.46 -20.62 0.76
CA ASP A 127 -19.37 -21.77 1.65
C ASP A 127 -17.94 -22.20 1.99
N HIS A 128 -16.92 -21.52 1.46
CA HIS A 128 -15.51 -21.92 1.66
C HIS A 128 -15.05 -21.80 3.12
N PHE A 129 -15.67 -20.89 3.88
CA PHE A 129 -15.34 -20.66 5.28
C PHE A 129 -16.32 -21.31 6.27
N THR A 130 -17.32 -22.05 5.76
CA THR A 130 -18.35 -22.67 6.60
C THR A 130 -18.04 -24.11 7.01
N SER A 131 -17.11 -24.76 6.33
CA SER A 131 -16.67 -26.12 6.69
C SER A 131 -15.70 -26.08 7.86
N THR A 132 -16.09 -26.67 8.99
CA THR A 132 -15.18 -27.07 10.07
C THR A 132 -14.26 -28.18 9.55
N GLN A 133 -13.25 -27.87 8.80
CA GLN A 133 -12.13 -28.79 8.61
C GLN A 133 -11.22 -28.64 9.84
N ASN A 134 -11.36 -29.57 10.75
CA ASN A 134 -10.45 -29.82 11.87
C ASN A 134 -9.08 -30.28 11.35
#